data_e1404f288a12ffd1808c815dbf4836e1
#
_entry.id   e1404f288a12ffd1808c815dbf4836e1
#
_cell.length_a   1.000
_cell.length_b   1.000
_cell.length_c   1.000
_cell.angle_alpha   90.00
_cell.angle_beta   90.00
_cell.angle_gamma   90.00
#
_symmetry.space_group_name_H-M   'P 1'
#
loop_
_entity.id
_entity.type
_entity.pdbx_description
1 polymer ?
#
loop_
_entity_poly.entity_id
_entity_poly.type
_entity_poly.pdbx_seq_one_letter_code
_entity_poly.pdbx_strand_id
1 'polypeptide(L)'
;DKREIRVETKKGIITPRLEADGTVTVDMGVPVLNPADVPFVSDSEAWVQPLDVGGTVVAITAVSMGNPHAVQVVADVDAAPVAVQGPLIEHHTRFPARVNAGFLQVVDEHRVRLRVFERGAGETLACGTGACAAVVAGILRELVVSPVTVETRGGELTIAWDGIGTPVMMTGPAVTVFSGTLTLP
;
A
#
# COMPACT_ATOMS: atom_id res chain seq x y z
N ASP A 1 -4.58 30.02 10.00
CA ASP A 1 -3.88 28.87 9.44
C ASP A 1 -4.88 27.72 9.30
N LYS A 2 -5.05 27.22 8.06
CA LYS A 2 -5.97 26.10 7.80
C LYS A 2 -5.28 24.80 8.19
N ARG A 3 -5.90 24.03 9.09
CA ARG A 3 -5.44 22.67 9.42
C ARG A 3 -5.94 21.60 8.45
N GLU A 4 -6.98 21.89 7.69
CA GLU A 4 -7.53 21.02 6.65
C GLU A 4 -7.54 21.74 5.32
N ILE A 5 -7.16 21.04 4.25
CA ILE A 5 -7.26 21.51 2.86
C ILE A 5 -8.04 20.49 2.03
N ARG A 6 -8.97 21.00 1.22
CA ARG A 6 -9.67 20.18 0.23
C ARG A 6 -8.88 20.19 -1.06
N VAL A 7 -8.45 19.01 -1.49
CA VAL A 7 -7.68 18.82 -2.72
C VAL A 7 -8.50 18.03 -3.71
N GLU A 8 -8.76 18.61 -4.87
CA GLU A 8 -9.39 17.90 -5.97
C GLU A 8 -8.36 17.02 -6.68
N THR A 9 -8.68 15.74 -6.84
CA THR A 9 -7.86 14.77 -7.54
C THR A 9 -8.66 14.13 -8.69
N LYS A 10 -8.00 13.40 -9.58
CA LYS A 10 -8.68 12.64 -10.65
C LYS A 10 -9.69 11.60 -10.12
N LYS A 11 -9.61 11.21 -8.84
CA LYS A 11 -10.46 10.20 -8.21
C LYS A 11 -11.45 10.78 -7.18
N GLY A 12 -11.52 12.09 -7.07
CA GLY A 12 -12.41 12.78 -6.12
C GLY A 12 -11.67 13.75 -5.23
N ILE A 13 -12.37 14.24 -4.20
CA ILE A 13 -11.83 15.19 -3.24
C ILE A 13 -11.24 14.42 -2.06
N ILE A 14 -10.00 14.72 -1.72
CA ILE A 14 -9.37 14.29 -0.48
C ILE A 14 -9.22 15.49 0.46
N THR A 15 -9.17 15.23 1.76
CA THR A 15 -9.06 16.28 2.79
C THR A 15 -7.89 15.94 3.74
N PRO A 16 -6.63 16.22 3.33
CA PRO A 16 -5.50 16.12 4.23
C PRO A 16 -5.66 17.03 5.45
N ARG A 17 -5.35 16.49 6.63
CA ARG A 17 -5.41 17.20 7.91
C ARG A 17 -4.03 17.32 8.54
N LEU A 18 -3.61 18.54 8.84
CA LEU A 18 -2.37 18.81 9.58
C LEU A 18 -2.60 18.54 11.07
N GLU A 19 -1.83 17.63 11.61
CA GLU A 19 -1.86 17.26 13.03
C GLU A 19 -1.06 18.25 13.89
N ALA A 20 -1.19 18.13 15.22
CA ALA A 20 -0.54 19.05 16.16
C ALA A 20 0.99 18.90 16.19
N ASP A 21 1.49 17.72 15.85
CA ASP A 21 2.92 17.38 15.79
C ASP A 21 3.57 17.72 14.43
N GLY A 22 2.80 18.25 13.47
CA GLY A 22 3.26 18.60 12.14
C GLY A 22 3.17 17.47 11.11
N THR A 23 2.69 16.28 11.50
CA THR A 23 2.36 15.23 10.54
C THR A 23 1.06 15.55 9.81
N VAL A 24 0.79 14.83 8.72
CA VAL A 24 -0.44 14.96 7.94
C VAL A 24 -1.16 13.62 7.90
N THR A 25 -2.45 13.64 8.27
CA THR A 25 -3.35 12.48 8.16
C THR A 25 -4.23 12.62 6.93
N VAL A 26 -4.33 11.53 6.17
CA VAL A 26 -5.17 11.44 4.96
C VAL A 26 -6.10 10.24 5.06
N ASP A 27 -7.39 10.47 4.77
CA ASP A 27 -8.34 9.40 4.51
C ASP A 27 -8.06 8.82 3.11
N MET A 28 -7.64 7.56 3.09
CA MET A 28 -7.26 6.83 1.87
C MET A 28 -8.44 6.06 1.25
N GLY A 29 -9.62 6.15 1.87
CA GLY A 29 -10.83 5.44 1.47
C GLY A 29 -10.92 4.01 1.99
N VAL A 30 -12.07 3.40 1.72
CA VAL A 30 -12.34 2.01 2.11
C VAL A 30 -11.61 1.06 1.16
N PRO A 31 -10.83 0.09 1.68
CA PRO A 31 -10.16 -0.89 0.84
C PRO A 31 -11.17 -1.81 0.14
N VAL A 32 -10.92 -2.11 -1.13
CA VAL A 32 -11.68 -3.10 -1.88
C VAL A 32 -11.00 -4.45 -1.76
N LEU A 33 -11.77 -5.46 -1.34
CA LEU A 33 -11.25 -6.79 -1.00
C LEU A 33 -11.83 -7.90 -1.89
N ASN A 34 -12.98 -7.64 -2.54
CA ASN A 34 -13.56 -8.60 -3.49
C ASN A 34 -12.62 -8.76 -4.70
N PRO A 35 -12.16 -9.97 -5.01
CA PRO A 35 -11.20 -10.20 -6.10
C PRO A 35 -11.61 -9.59 -7.45
N ALA A 36 -12.88 -9.68 -7.82
CA ALA A 36 -13.38 -9.12 -9.09
C ALA A 36 -13.22 -7.60 -9.18
N ASP A 37 -13.37 -6.90 -8.04
CA ASP A 37 -13.27 -5.44 -7.95
C ASP A 37 -11.82 -4.96 -7.73
N VAL A 38 -10.92 -5.87 -7.28
CA VAL A 38 -9.45 -5.66 -7.24
C VAL A 38 -8.81 -5.80 -8.62
N PRO A 39 -9.47 -6.12 -9.67
CA PRO A 39 -9.24 -6.90 -10.88
C PRO A 39 -8.22 -8.05 -10.69
N PHE A 40 -8.59 -9.00 -9.83
CA PHE A 40 -7.81 -10.21 -9.58
C PHE A 40 -8.64 -11.45 -9.94
N VAL A 41 -8.18 -12.23 -10.92
CA VAL A 41 -8.84 -13.47 -11.35
C VAL A 41 -8.64 -14.55 -10.29
N SER A 42 -9.73 -14.93 -9.62
CA SER A 42 -9.73 -15.93 -8.56
C SER A 42 -11.06 -16.64 -8.46
N ASP A 43 -11.02 -17.94 -8.21
CA ASP A 43 -12.19 -18.79 -7.89
C ASP A 43 -12.39 -18.90 -6.37
N SER A 44 -11.61 -18.17 -5.57
CA SER A 44 -11.62 -18.20 -4.10
C SER A 44 -11.76 -16.80 -3.52
N GLU A 45 -12.52 -16.69 -2.43
CA GLU A 45 -12.64 -15.48 -1.61
C GLU A 45 -11.67 -15.46 -0.42
N ALA A 46 -10.80 -16.46 -0.28
CA ALA A 46 -9.82 -16.51 0.79
C ALA A 46 -8.85 -15.32 0.72
N TRP A 47 -8.55 -14.72 1.86
CA TRP A 47 -7.62 -13.58 1.96
C TRP A 47 -6.20 -13.94 1.46
N VAL A 48 -5.79 -15.18 1.67
CA VAL A 48 -4.48 -15.67 1.24
C VAL A 48 -4.66 -16.60 0.06
N GLN A 49 -4.01 -16.25 -1.05
CA GLN A 49 -4.11 -17.02 -2.28
C GLN A 49 -2.75 -17.34 -2.87
N PRO A 50 -2.56 -18.54 -3.41
CA PRO A 50 -1.31 -18.90 -4.08
C PRO A 50 -1.18 -18.17 -5.42
N LEU A 51 0.04 -17.72 -5.75
CA LEU A 51 0.40 -17.13 -7.02
C LEU A 51 1.69 -17.78 -7.52
N ASP A 52 1.69 -18.34 -8.74
CA ASP A 52 2.90 -18.89 -9.34
C ASP A 52 3.73 -17.75 -9.95
N VAL A 53 4.88 -17.48 -9.36
CA VAL A 53 5.79 -16.42 -9.78
C VAL A 53 7.05 -17.05 -10.35
N GLY A 54 7.01 -17.36 -11.65
CA GLY A 54 8.15 -17.96 -12.36
C GLY A 54 8.55 -19.34 -11.84
N GLY A 55 7.57 -20.18 -11.52
CA GLY A 55 7.77 -21.53 -10.99
C GLY A 55 7.94 -21.60 -9.47
N THR A 56 7.85 -20.47 -8.77
CA THR A 56 7.80 -20.42 -7.31
C THR A 56 6.42 -19.97 -6.87
N VAL A 57 5.74 -20.78 -6.06
CA VAL A 57 4.43 -20.40 -5.52
C VAL A 57 4.63 -19.52 -4.29
N VAL A 58 4.10 -18.29 -4.36
CA VAL A 58 4.06 -17.36 -3.22
C VAL A 58 2.63 -17.17 -2.74
N ALA A 59 2.46 -16.88 -1.45
CA ALA A 59 1.16 -16.60 -0.83
C ALA A 59 0.91 -15.09 -0.80
N ILE A 60 -0.09 -14.61 -1.54
CA ILE A 60 -0.44 -13.19 -1.63
C ILE A 60 -1.81 -12.90 -1.02
N THR A 61 -2.01 -11.64 -0.60
CA THR A 61 -3.32 -11.05 -0.37
C THR A 61 -3.53 -9.92 -1.38
N ALA A 62 -4.65 -9.98 -2.11
CA ALA A 62 -5.01 -8.96 -3.10
C ALA A 62 -5.89 -7.89 -2.46
N VAL A 63 -5.49 -6.61 -2.56
CA VAL A 63 -6.19 -5.46 -1.99
C VAL A 63 -6.17 -4.32 -3.01
N SER A 64 -7.28 -3.58 -3.16
CA SER A 64 -7.26 -2.33 -3.92
C SER A 64 -7.47 -1.12 -2.98
N MET A 65 -6.56 -0.17 -3.07
CA MET A 65 -6.64 1.18 -2.49
C MET A 65 -6.96 2.23 -3.58
N GLY A 66 -7.83 1.84 -4.52
CA GLY A 66 -8.07 2.57 -5.76
C GLY A 66 -7.09 2.24 -6.87
N ASN A 67 -6.08 1.43 -6.58
CA ASN A 67 -5.18 0.72 -7.48
C ASN A 67 -4.87 -0.65 -6.87
N PRO A 68 -4.68 -1.70 -7.68
CA PRO A 68 -4.49 -3.06 -7.20
C PRO A 68 -3.11 -3.30 -6.58
N HIS A 69 -3.08 -4.04 -5.47
CA HIS A 69 -1.88 -4.48 -4.77
C HIS A 69 -1.95 -6.00 -4.51
N ALA A 70 -0.84 -6.69 -4.76
CA ALA A 70 -0.59 -8.07 -4.37
C ALA A 70 0.48 -8.06 -3.27
N VAL A 71 0.08 -8.35 -2.04
CA VAL A 71 0.97 -8.30 -0.87
C VAL A 71 1.37 -9.70 -0.48
N GLN A 72 2.68 -10.01 -0.54
CA GLN A 72 3.25 -11.23 0.03
C GLN A 72 3.99 -10.91 1.33
N VAL A 73 3.98 -11.86 2.28
CA VAL A 73 4.77 -11.78 3.50
C VAL A 73 6.12 -12.47 3.26
N VAL A 74 7.18 -11.78 3.64
CA VAL A 74 8.57 -12.25 3.51
C VAL A 74 9.25 -12.29 4.87
N ALA A 75 10.21 -13.17 5.05
CA ALA A 75 10.95 -13.28 6.30
C ALA A 75 11.92 -12.11 6.52
N ASP A 76 12.52 -11.62 5.44
CA ASP A 76 13.45 -10.48 5.43
C ASP A 76 13.22 -9.64 4.17
N VAL A 77 12.81 -8.40 4.37
CA VAL A 77 12.50 -7.48 3.26
C VAL A 77 13.74 -7.06 2.49
N ASP A 78 14.92 -7.03 3.12
CA ASP A 78 16.17 -6.64 2.47
C ASP A 78 16.68 -7.76 1.54
N ALA A 79 16.48 -9.02 1.94
CA ALA A 79 16.82 -10.19 1.13
C ALA A 79 15.74 -10.56 0.10
N ALA A 80 14.55 -9.94 0.17
CA ALA A 80 13.44 -10.24 -0.73
C ALA A 80 13.79 -9.98 -2.20
N PRO A 81 13.47 -10.90 -3.12
CA PRO A 81 13.85 -10.80 -4.54
C PRO A 81 12.96 -9.84 -5.34
N VAL A 82 12.83 -8.57 -4.86
CA VAL A 82 11.90 -7.57 -5.42
C VAL A 82 12.15 -7.31 -6.89
N ALA A 83 13.41 -7.19 -7.31
CA ALA A 83 13.77 -6.92 -8.70
C ALA A 83 13.46 -8.11 -9.64
N VAL A 84 13.36 -9.33 -9.10
CA VAL A 84 13.06 -10.54 -9.90
C VAL A 84 11.57 -10.86 -9.87
N GLN A 85 10.96 -10.94 -8.68
CA GLN A 85 9.55 -11.30 -8.54
C GLN A 85 8.61 -10.12 -8.84
N GLY A 86 9.04 -8.89 -8.57
CA GLY A 86 8.21 -7.69 -8.80
C GLY A 86 7.65 -7.60 -10.21
N PRO A 87 8.48 -7.64 -11.28
CA PRO A 87 7.99 -7.62 -12.66
C PRO A 87 7.09 -8.80 -13.00
N LEU A 88 7.38 -10.00 -12.47
CA LEU A 88 6.57 -11.21 -12.71
C LEU A 88 5.18 -11.09 -12.07
N ILE A 89 5.11 -10.52 -10.86
CA ILE A 89 3.83 -10.28 -10.16
C ILE A 89 3.07 -9.15 -10.87
N GLU A 90 3.74 -8.03 -11.19
CA GLU A 90 3.13 -6.89 -11.90
C GLU A 90 2.37 -7.33 -13.15
N HIS A 91 2.97 -8.21 -13.94
CA HIS A 91 2.44 -8.67 -15.23
C HIS A 91 1.74 -10.03 -15.16
N HIS A 92 1.47 -10.54 -13.95
CA HIS A 92 0.88 -11.86 -13.79
C HIS A 92 -0.52 -11.92 -14.43
N THR A 93 -0.83 -13.00 -15.14
CA THR A 93 -2.08 -13.18 -15.90
C THR A 93 -3.34 -13.07 -15.06
N ARG A 94 -3.25 -13.41 -13.77
CA ARG A 94 -4.37 -13.21 -12.82
C ARG A 94 -4.66 -11.75 -12.47
N PHE A 95 -3.80 -10.80 -12.85
CA PHE A 95 -4.01 -9.36 -12.70
C PHE A 95 -4.09 -8.68 -14.08
N PRO A 96 -5.23 -8.76 -14.78
CA PRO A 96 -5.34 -8.25 -16.15
C PRO A 96 -5.12 -6.73 -16.28
N ALA A 97 -5.33 -5.98 -15.20
CA ALA A 97 -5.05 -4.54 -15.12
C ALA A 97 -3.63 -4.24 -14.59
N ARG A 98 -2.76 -5.25 -14.47
CA ARG A 98 -1.49 -5.22 -13.74
C ARG A 98 -1.68 -4.90 -12.25
N VAL A 99 -0.62 -5.02 -11.46
CA VAL A 99 -0.68 -4.89 -10.01
C VAL A 99 0.62 -4.31 -9.44
N ASN A 100 0.55 -3.63 -8.29
CA ASN A 100 1.72 -3.30 -7.49
C ASN A 100 2.07 -4.52 -6.61
N ALA A 101 3.33 -4.95 -6.62
CA ALA A 101 3.80 -6.08 -5.81
C ALA A 101 4.40 -5.57 -4.49
N GLY A 102 3.77 -5.90 -3.36
CA GLY A 102 4.23 -5.57 -2.02
C GLY A 102 4.96 -6.74 -1.36
N PHE A 103 6.11 -6.44 -0.74
CA PHE A 103 6.94 -7.39 0.03
C PHE A 103 6.94 -6.92 1.48
N LEU A 104 6.14 -7.57 2.32
CA LEU A 104 5.85 -7.21 3.70
C LEU A 104 6.64 -8.08 4.66
N GLN A 105 7.48 -7.49 5.50
CA GLN A 105 8.09 -8.14 6.66
C GLN A 105 7.39 -7.68 7.93
N VAL A 106 6.88 -8.60 8.72
CA VAL A 106 6.36 -8.31 10.05
C VAL A 106 7.51 -8.26 11.05
N VAL A 107 7.66 -7.14 11.75
CA VAL A 107 8.67 -6.95 12.81
C VAL A 107 8.04 -7.28 14.16
N ASP A 108 6.87 -6.70 14.43
CA ASP A 108 6.03 -6.98 15.58
C ASP A 108 4.55 -6.68 15.24
N GLU A 109 3.65 -6.77 16.22
CA GLU A 109 2.20 -6.57 16.01
C GLU A 109 1.81 -5.14 15.59
N HIS A 110 2.71 -4.16 15.77
CA HIS A 110 2.48 -2.76 15.43
C HIS A 110 3.54 -2.17 14.48
N ARG A 111 4.48 -2.99 13.99
CA ARG A 111 5.55 -2.55 13.10
C ARG A 111 5.81 -3.53 11.98
N VAL A 112 5.90 -2.99 10.78
CA VAL A 112 6.25 -3.74 9.58
C VAL A 112 7.28 -2.99 8.76
N ARG A 113 8.03 -3.72 7.92
CA ARG A 113 8.91 -3.17 6.89
C ARG A 113 8.35 -3.54 5.52
N LEU A 114 8.43 -2.62 4.57
CA LEU A 114 7.80 -2.78 3.27
C LEU A 114 8.72 -2.31 2.13
N ARG A 115 8.79 -3.13 1.08
CA ARG A 115 9.26 -2.72 -0.25
C ARG A 115 8.16 -2.95 -1.27
N VAL A 116 8.04 -2.05 -2.25
CA VAL A 116 7.01 -2.13 -3.28
C VAL A 116 7.64 -1.99 -4.66
N PHE A 117 7.27 -2.91 -5.55
CA PHE A 117 7.48 -2.78 -6.98
C PHE A 117 6.19 -2.23 -7.59
N GLU A 118 6.21 -0.96 -7.99
CA GLU A 118 5.02 -0.25 -8.46
C GLU A 118 4.75 -0.51 -9.94
N ARG A 119 3.49 -0.62 -10.26
CA ARG A 119 2.96 -0.81 -11.62
C ARG A 119 3.42 0.32 -12.56
N GLY A 120 4.24 -0.03 -13.55
CA GLY A 120 4.76 0.88 -14.56
C GLY A 120 5.91 1.78 -14.10
N ALA A 121 6.37 1.66 -12.85
CA ALA A 121 7.44 2.49 -12.30
C ALA A 121 8.64 1.68 -11.79
N GLY A 122 8.44 0.39 -11.49
CA GLY A 122 9.46 -0.44 -10.86
C GLY A 122 9.52 -0.28 -9.34
N GLU A 123 10.63 -0.67 -8.72
CA GLU A 123 10.79 -0.50 -7.28
C GLU A 123 10.97 0.97 -6.92
N THR A 124 10.14 1.49 -6.01
CA THR A 124 10.18 2.87 -5.52
C THR A 124 10.60 2.93 -4.05
N LEU A 125 10.97 4.11 -3.57
CA LEU A 125 11.39 4.30 -2.17
C LEU A 125 10.23 4.22 -1.20
N ALA A 126 9.02 4.65 -1.62
CA ALA A 126 7.80 4.61 -0.81
C ALA A 126 6.57 4.62 -1.73
N CYS A 127 5.52 3.92 -1.29
CA CYS A 127 4.22 3.88 -1.95
C CYS A 127 3.12 3.97 -0.88
N GLY A 128 2.43 5.12 -0.78
CA GLY A 128 1.41 5.33 0.25
C GLY A 128 0.25 4.33 0.16
N THR A 129 -0.29 4.08 -1.05
CA THR A 129 -1.33 3.06 -1.24
C THR A 129 -0.81 1.65 -1.00
N GLY A 130 0.47 1.40 -1.28
CA GLY A 130 1.15 0.13 -0.98
C GLY A 130 1.28 -0.11 0.52
N ALA A 131 1.61 0.93 1.31
CA ALA A 131 1.65 0.85 2.77
C ALA A 131 0.26 0.55 3.35
N CYS A 132 -0.79 1.24 2.86
CA CYS A 132 -2.17 0.95 3.26
C CYS A 132 -2.57 -0.49 2.94
N ALA A 133 -2.33 -0.95 1.70
CA ALA A 133 -2.66 -2.32 1.28
C ALA A 133 -1.88 -3.38 2.09
N ALA A 134 -0.61 -3.11 2.42
CA ALA A 134 0.22 -4.00 3.23
C ALA A 134 -0.33 -4.18 4.65
N VAL A 135 -0.75 -3.08 5.29
CA VAL A 135 -1.35 -3.14 6.64
C VAL A 135 -2.72 -3.82 6.61
N VAL A 136 -3.57 -3.49 5.63
CA VAL A 136 -4.86 -4.18 5.44
C VAL A 136 -4.64 -5.68 5.27
N ALA A 137 -3.70 -6.09 4.41
CA ALA A 137 -3.35 -7.51 4.22
C ALA A 137 -2.82 -8.16 5.51
N GLY A 138 -1.99 -7.45 6.26
CA GLY A 138 -1.46 -7.91 7.54
C GLY A 138 -2.54 -8.14 8.60
N ILE A 139 -3.49 -7.20 8.71
CA ILE A 139 -4.63 -7.31 9.65
C ILE A 139 -5.57 -8.44 9.23
N LEU A 140 -5.92 -8.57 7.94
CA LEU A 140 -6.76 -9.67 7.44
C LEU A 140 -6.14 -11.05 7.67
N ARG A 141 -4.82 -11.12 7.78
CA ARG A 141 -4.05 -12.34 8.08
C ARG A 141 -3.76 -12.51 9.57
N GLU A 142 -4.27 -11.63 10.43
CA GLU A 142 -4.06 -11.64 11.90
C GLU A 142 -2.57 -11.57 12.29
N LEU A 143 -1.75 -10.89 11.46
CA LEU A 143 -0.31 -10.75 11.68
C LEU A 143 0.06 -9.44 12.39
N VAL A 144 -0.79 -8.42 12.29
CA VAL A 144 -0.59 -7.09 12.89
C VAL A 144 -1.91 -6.52 13.38
N VAL A 145 -1.83 -5.55 14.29
CA VAL A 145 -2.98 -4.87 14.92
C VAL A 145 -2.85 -3.36 14.71
N SER A 146 -3.96 -2.72 14.27
CA SER A 146 -4.04 -1.27 14.06
C SER A 146 -3.83 -0.48 15.36
N PRO A 147 -3.13 0.69 15.34
CA PRO A 147 -2.38 1.24 14.20
C PRO A 147 -1.02 0.54 13.98
N VAL A 148 -0.50 0.59 12.75
CA VAL A 148 0.76 -0.04 12.36
C VAL A 148 1.72 0.99 11.78
N THR A 149 2.96 1.01 12.27
CA THR A 149 4.06 1.74 11.67
C THR A 149 4.64 0.95 10.51
N VAL A 150 4.65 1.54 9.32
CA VAL A 150 5.23 0.98 8.10
C VAL A 150 6.54 1.68 7.79
N GLU A 151 7.64 0.95 7.93
CA GLU A 151 8.96 1.41 7.55
C GLU A 151 9.21 1.11 6.07
N THR A 152 9.50 2.14 5.30
CA THR A 152 9.86 2.07 3.89
C THR A 152 11.26 2.66 3.68
N ARG A 153 11.85 2.48 2.50
CA ARG A 153 13.12 3.15 2.15
C ARG A 153 13.01 4.68 2.11
N GLY A 154 11.80 5.21 1.92
CA GLY A 154 11.52 6.66 1.87
C GLY A 154 11.15 7.28 3.21
N GLY A 155 11.02 6.50 4.27
CA GLY A 155 10.63 6.94 5.60
C GLY A 155 9.52 6.10 6.23
N GLU A 156 8.99 6.56 7.34
CA GLU A 156 7.94 5.87 8.10
C GLU A 156 6.57 6.50 7.87
N LEU A 157 5.55 5.64 7.82
CA LEU A 157 4.13 6.01 7.78
C LEU A 157 3.40 5.26 8.90
N THR A 158 2.39 5.89 9.48
CA THR A 158 1.46 5.20 10.39
C THR A 158 0.15 4.95 9.65
N ILE A 159 -0.28 3.70 9.62
CA ILE A 159 -1.52 3.28 8.97
C ILE A 159 -2.47 2.75 10.03
N ALA A 160 -3.68 3.29 10.06
CA ALA A 160 -4.75 2.82 10.92
C ALA A 160 -5.94 2.31 10.10
N TRP A 161 -6.48 1.16 10.48
CA TRP A 161 -7.66 0.57 9.86
C TRP A 161 -8.47 -0.22 10.89
N ASP A 162 -9.76 0.13 11.04
CA ASP A 162 -10.67 -0.45 12.03
C ASP A 162 -11.44 -1.67 11.52
N GLY A 163 -11.09 -2.17 10.32
CA GLY A 163 -11.68 -3.37 9.75
C GLY A 163 -12.60 -3.11 8.54
N ILE A 164 -13.19 -4.19 8.06
CA ILE A 164 -13.99 -4.21 6.82
C ILE A 164 -15.11 -3.17 6.87
N GLY A 165 -15.23 -2.40 5.78
CA GLY A 165 -16.23 -1.34 5.65
C GLY A 165 -15.81 0.03 6.17
N THR A 166 -14.63 0.13 6.83
CA THR A 166 -14.09 1.41 7.32
C THR A 166 -12.95 1.94 6.41
N PRO A 167 -12.71 3.26 6.37
CA PRO A 167 -11.60 3.82 5.62
C PRO A 167 -10.25 3.51 6.28
N VAL A 168 -9.21 3.47 5.47
CA VAL A 168 -7.82 3.42 5.93
C VAL A 168 -7.31 4.84 6.13
N MET A 169 -6.77 5.12 7.31
CA MET A 169 -6.15 6.40 7.62
C MET A 169 -4.62 6.26 7.49
N MET A 170 -4.00 7.17 6.75
CA MET A 170 -2.55 7.23 6.58
C MET A 170 -2.01 8.52 7.18
N THR A 171 -1.08 8.42 8.11
CA THR A 171 -0.38 9.56 8.73
C THR A 171 1.11 9.50 8.43
N GLY A 172 1.68 10.62 8.02
CA GLY A 172 3.10 10.70 7.71
C GLY A 172 3.64 12.12 7.71
N PRO A 173 4.96 12.30 7.59
CA PRO A 173 5.59 13.61 7.54
C PRO A 173 5.26 14.33 6.23
N ALA A 174 5.19 15.68 6.30
CA ALA A 174 5.10 16.56 5.15
C ALA A 174 6.22 17.62 5.26
N VAL A 175 7.29 17.42 4.52
CA VAL A 175 8.51 18.24 4.61
C VAL A 175 8.68 19.06 3.33
N THR A 176 8.93 20.37 3.47
CA THR A 176 9.30 21.21 2.33
C THR A 176 10.70 20.83 1.83
N VAL A 177 10.77 20.29 0.62
CA VAL A 177 12.04 19.86 -0.01
C VAL A 177 12.73 21.02 -0.71
N PHE A 178 11.95 21.89 -1.39
CA PHE A 178 12.45 23.12 -2.03
C PHE A 178 11.33 24.14 -2.17
N SER A 179 11.69 25.40 -2.44
CA SER A 179 10.78 26.46 -2.84
C SER A 179 11.19 27.04 -4.19
N GLY A 180 10.23 27.46 -5.00
CA GLY A 180 10.48 28.02 -6.32
C GLY A 180 9.35 28.93 -6.76
N THR A 181 9.57 29.64 -7.91
CA THR A 181 8.57 30.49 -8.55
C THR A 181 8.20 29.90 -9.90
N LEU A 182 6.90 29.82 -10.18
CA LEU A 182 6.35 29.40 -11.47
C LEU A 182 5.56 30.55 -12.08
N THR A 183 5.83 30.88 -13.35
CA THR A 183 5.00 31.79 -14.14
C THR A 183 3.95 30.95 -14.86
N LEU A 184 2.69 31.19 -14.59
CA LEU A 184 1.59 30.56 -15.33
C LEU A 184 1.39 31.27 -16.66
N PRO A 185 1.10 30.55 -17.77
CA PRO A 185 0.80 31.14 -19.06
C PRO A 185 -0.52 31.90 -19.05
#